data_5203ab1d94cf3c48cf6b4764ec5d04be
#
_entry.id   5203ab1d94cf3c48cf6b4764ec5d04be
#
_cell.length_a   1.000
_cell.length_b   1.000
_cell.length_c   1.000
_cell.angle_alpha   90.00
_cell.angle_beta   90.00
_cell.angle_gamma   90.00
#
_symmetry.space_group_name_H-M   'P 1'
#
loop_
_entity.id
_entity.type
_entity.pdbx_description
1 polymer ?
#
loop_
_entity_poly.entity_id
_entity_poly.type
_entity_poly.pdbx_seq_one_letter_code
_entity_poly.pdbx_strand_id
1 'polypeptide(L)'
;MIYGTVMMLQEWQENGTYVMGEVLVNTHIPFENFANLTTWLSFSCIIAWYCVSRIGWKRTVGLQSYRMALVQLMLLGFAIICLYEVLWSFTVLNAEITAQMVLDGTTPDIDRLAVHYPDPDRPWNLIFATKIWLVGFIISAHAFYLSKKPRKTLEDLEP
;
A
#
# COMPACT_ATOMS: atom_id res chain seq x y z
N MET A 1 -4.67 -13.06 3.78
CA MET A 1 -6.01 -12.46 3.96
C MET A 1 -6.87 -13.23 4.97
N ILE A 2 -7.13 -14.54 4.81
CA ILE A 2 -7.96 -15.33 5.74
C ILE A 2 -7.51 -15.19 7.21
N TYR A 3 -6.21 -15.31 7.48
CA TYR A 3 -5.67 -15.15 8.83
C TYR A 3 -5.96 -13.76 9.42
N GLY A 4 -5.74 -12.69 8.67
CA GLY A 4 -6.05 -11.33 9.13
C GLY A 4 -7.54 -11.13 9.43
N THR A 5 -8.43 -11.72 8.62
CA THR A 5 -9.88 -11.68 8.87
C THR A 5 -10.25 -12.44 10.17
N VAL A 6 -9.62 -13.59 10.42
CA VAL A 6 -9.85 -14.37 11.65
C VAL A 6 -9.41 -13.57 12.86
N MET A 7 -8.22 -12.95 12.84
CA MET A 7 -7.73 -12.11 13.92
C MET A 7 -8.65 -10.92 14.22
N MET A 8 -9.14 -10.25 13.15
CA MET A 8 -10.10 -9.14 13.30
C MET A 8 -11.42 -9.59 13.93
N LEU A 9 -11.92 -10.79 13.57
CA LEU A 9 -13.12 -11.36 14.17
C LEU A 9 -12.91 -11.71 15.64
N GLN A 10 -11.76 -12.24 16.01
CA GLN A 10 -11.41 -12.52 17.40
C GLN A 10 -11.34 -11.25 18.24
N GLU A 11 -10.67 -10.21 17.75
CA GLU A 11 -10.57 -8.94 18.45
C GLU A 11 -11.94 -8.26 18.62
N TRP A 12 -12.80 -8.37 17.60
CA TRP A 12 -14.17 -7.88 17.71
C TRP A 12 -15.00 -8.65 18.74
N GLN A 13 -14.79 -9.96 18.85
CA GLN A 13 -15.47 -10.78 19.88
C GLN A 13 -15.00 -10.47 21.31
N GLU A 14 -13.71 -10.17 21.48
CA GLU A 14 -13.12 -9.91 22.79
C GLU A 14 -13.37 -8.48 23.27
N ASN A 15 -13.24 -7.50 22.40
CA ASN A 15 -13.23 -6.06 22.76
C ASN A 15 -14.48 -5.30 22.27
N GLY A 16 -15.36 -5.93 21.49
CA GLY A 16 -16.55 -5.28 20.90
C GLY A 16 -16.24 -4.25 19.79
N THR A 17 -14.98 -3.88 19.64
CA THR A 17 -14.49 -2.95 18.61
C THR A 17 -13.17 -3.44 18.06
N TYR A 18 -12.86 -3.13 16.79
CA TYR A 18 -11.56 -3.41 16.20
C TYR A 18 -11.09 -2.24 15.33
N VAL A 19 -9.79 -2.05 15.28
CA VAL A 19 -9.16 -1.12 14.35
C VAL A 19 -8.31 -1.91 13.37
N MET A 20 -8.77 -1.97 12.12
CA MET A 20 -8.13 -2.78 11.08
C MET A 20 -6.62 -2.50 10.96
N GLY A 21 -6.23 -1.23 11.06
CA GLY A 21 -4.83 -0.83 10.96
C GLY A 21 -3.98 -1.41 12.09
N GLU A 22 -4.46 -1.41 13.31
CA GLU A 22 -3.75 -1.95 14.48
C GLU A 22 -3.55 -3.45 14.38
N VAL A 23 -4.60 -4.21 14.04
CA VAL A 23 -4.50 -5.67 13.86
C VAL A 23 -3.45 -6.01 12.80
N LEU A 24 -3.44 -5.29 11.68
CA LEU A 24 -2.53 -5.56 10.58
C LEU A 24 -1.08 -5.18 10.89
N VAL A 25 -0.86 -4.21 11.78
CA VAL A 25 0.49 -3.78 12.19
C VAL A 25 1.01 -4.60 13.35
N ASN A 26 0.18 -4.88 14.35
CA ASN A 26 0.60 -5.55 15.59
C ASN A 26 0.74 -7.08 15.44
N THR A 27 0.15 -7.68 14.40
CA THR A 27 0.27 -9.12 14.18
C THR A 27 1.48 -9.45 13.34
N HIS A 28 2.48 -10.13 13.92
CA HIS A 28 3.70 -10.56 13.25
C HIS A 28 3.66 -12.06 12.91
N ILE A 29 4.17 -12.43 11.74
CA ILE A 29 4.24 -13.82 11.25
C ILE A 29 5.60 -14.02 10.58
N PRO A 30 6.29 -15.16 10.81
CA PRO A 30 5.91 -16.33 11.61
C PRO A 30 6.19 -16.21 13.11
N PHE A 31 6.96 -15.21 13.55
CA PHE A 31 7.32 -14.99 14.96
C PHE A 31 7.45 -13.50 15.26
N GLU A 32 7.46 -13.14 16.53
CA GLU A 32 7.60 -11.76 17.00
C GLU A 32 8.84 -11.08 16.37
N ASN A 33 8.68 -9.81 16.02
CA ASN A 33 9.72 -8.97 15.38
C ASN A 33 10.13 -9.39 13.96
N PHE A 34 9.38 -10.27 13.30
CA PHE A 34 9.63 -10.58 11.89
C PHE A 34 8.90 -9.58 10.99
N ALA A 35 7.88 -9.99 10.29
CA ALA A 35 7.12 -9.14 9.39
C ALA A 35 5.66 -9.07 9.82
N ASN A 36 5.13 -7.86 9.95
CA ASN A 36 3.72 -7.67 10.25
C ASN A 36 2.81 -8.01 9.07
N LEU A 37 1.52 -8.24 9.35
CA LEU A 37 0.52 -8.60 8.32
C LEU A 37 0.43 -7.58 7.20
N THR A 38 0.62 -6.29 7.49
CA THR A 38 0.62 -5.22 6.48
C THR A 38 1.73 -5.40 5.47
N THR A 39 2.91 -5.84 5.92
CA THR A 39 4.04 -6.14 5.02
C THR A 39 3.70 -7.30 4.10
N TRP A 40 3.17 -8.39 4.62
CA TRP A 40 2.74 -9.56 3.82
C TRP A 40 1.63 -9.21 2.85
N LEU A 41 0.65 -8.41 3.27
CA LEU A 41 -0.41 -7.91 2.39
C LEU A 41 0.17 -7.07 1.25
N SER A 42 1.09 -6.16 1.55
CA SER A 42 1.77 -5.30 0.58
C SER A 42 2.51 -6.11 -0.48
N PHE A 43 3.33 -7.08 -0.06
CA PHE A 43 4.03 -7.98 -0.98
C PHE A 43 3.06 -8.79 -1.83
N SER A 44 2.01 -9.35 -1.21
CA SER A 44 1.01 -10.15 -1.92
C SER A 44 0.29 -9.32 -3.00
N CYS A 45 -0.06 -8.08 -2.71
CA CYS A 45 -0.70 -7.17 -3.67
C CYS A 45 0.25 -6.85 -4.85
N ILE A 46 1.53 -6.57 -4.59
CA ILE A 46 2.51 -6.29 -5.65
C ILE A 46 2.74 -7.52 -6.53
N ILE A 47 2.91 -8.71 -5.93
CA ILE A 47 3.10 -9.95 -6.66
C ILE A 47 1.86 -10.29 -7.49
N ALA A 48 0.67 -10.20 -6.89
CA ALA A 48 -0.59 -10.45 -7.59
C ALA A 48 -0.75 -9.49 -8.78
N TRP A 49 -0.49 -8.20 -8.58
CA TRP A 49 -0.48 -7.22 -9.67
C TRP A 49 0.50 -7.60 -10.77
N TYR A 50 1.73 -7.96 -10.42
CA TYR A 50 2.74 -8.37 -11.39
C TYR A 50 2.27 -9.57 -12.21
N CYS A 51 1.75 -10.62 -11.56
CA CYS A 51 1.23 -11.81 -12.22
C CYS A 51 0.06 -11.47 -13.16
N VAL A 52 -0.93 -10.72 -12.67
CA VAL A 52 -2.09 -10.30 -13.47
C VAL A 52 -1.66 -9.44 -14.64
N SER A 53 -0.73 -8.51 -14.45
CA SER A 53 -0.23 -7.67 -15.52
C SER A 53 0.52 -8.47 -16.60
N ARG A 54 1.27 -9.49 -16.22
CA ARG A 54 1.98 -10.38 -17.17
C ARG A 54 1.02 -11.23 -18.00
N ILE A 55 -0.07 -11.70 -17.40
CA ILE A 55 -1.07 -12.54 -18.07
C ILE A 55 -2.03 -11.66 -18.90
N GLY A 56 -2.55 -10.60 -18.28
CA GLY A 56 -3.63 -9.77 -18.86
C GLY A 56 -3.14 -8.81 -19.94
N TRP A 57 -1.88 -8.34 -19.84
CA TRP A 57 -1.36 -7.35 -20.79
C TRP A 57 -1.32 -7.83 -22.23
N LYS A 58 -1.14 -9.12 -22.45
CA LYS A 58 -1.19 -9.73 -23.78
C LYS A 58 -2.58 -9.75 -24.41
N ARG A 59 -3.63 -9.63 -23.58
CA ARG A 59 -5.05 -9.71 -23.97
C ARG A 59 -5.74 -8.35 -24.09
N THR A 60 -5.08 -7.25 -23.75
CA THR A 60 -5.72 -5.94 -23.81
C THR A 60 -5.92 -5.51 -25.27
N VAL A 61 -7.17 -5.61 -25.71
CA VAL A 61 -7.66 -5.09 -26.98
C VAL A 61 -7.37 -3.59 -27.07
N GLY A 62 -6.99 -3.10 -28.25
CA GLY A 62 -6.65 -1.71 -28.49
C GLY A 62 -7.76 -0.73 -28.09
N LEU A 63 -7.57 -0.04 -26.97
CA LEU A 63 -8.40 1.11 -26.63
C LEU A 63 -8.17 2.24 -27.64
N GLN A 64 -9.21 2.98 -27.97
CA GLN A 64 -9.08 4.18 -28.80
C GLN A 64 -8.09 5.16 -28.16
N SER A 65 -7.33 5.86 -28.98
CA SER A 65 -6.19 6.70 -28.54
C SER A 65 -6.56 7.67 -27.42
N TYR A 66 -7.71 8.35 -27.48
CA TYR A 66 -8.12 9.30 -26.44
C TYR A 66 -8.47 8.62 -25.11
N ARG A 67 -9.08 7.43 -25.15
CA ARG A 67 -9.38 6.66 -23.94
C ARG A 67 -8.11 6.17 -23.26
N MET A 68 -7.13 5.77 -24.05
CA MET A 68 -5.82 5.39 -23.53
C MET A 68 -5.12 6.58 -22.87
N ALA A 69 -5.15 7.76 -23.49
CA ALA A 69 -4.58 8.98 -22.93
C ALA A 69 -5.24 9.35 -21.59
N LEU A 70 -6.57 9.22 -21.48
CA LEU A 70 -7.29 9.45 -20.22
C LEU A 70 -6.86 8.46 -19.13
N VAL A 71 -6.79 7.16 -19.47
CA VAL A 71 -6.32 6.13 -18.52
C VAL A 71 -4.88 6.42 -18.06
N GLN A 72 -3.99 6.81 -18.97
CA GLN A 72 -2.62 7.18 -18.63
C GLN A 72 -2.58 8.39 -17.69
N LEU A 73 -3.39 9.41 -17.95
CA LEU A 73 -3.48 10.58 -17.08
C LEU A 73 -3.98 10.21 -15.68
N MET A 74 -5.01 9.37 -15.57
CA MET A 74 -5.54 8.89 -14.29
C MET A 74 -4.50 8.07 -13.52
N LEU A 75 -3.80 7.15 -14.19
CA LEU A 75 -2.75 6.33 -13.57
C LEU A 75 -1.58 7.19 -13.06
N LEU A 76 -1.16 8.17 -13.86
CA LEU A 76 -0.10 9.10 -13.47
C LEU A 76 -0.54 9.98 -12.30
N GLY A 77 -1.74 10.56 -12.37
CA GLY A 77 -2.30 11.38 -11.30
C GLY A 77 -2.39 10.60 -9.99
N PHE A 78 -2.90 9.38 -10.04
CA PHE A 78 -2.98 8.52 -8.86
C PHE A 78 -1.59 8.15 -8.31
N ALA A 79 -0.62 7.87 -9.18
CA ALA A 79 0.76 7.63 -8.76
C ALA A 79 1.37 8.84 -8.03
N ILE A 80 1.12 10.06 -8.54
CA ILE A 80 1.61 11.30 -7.89
C ILE A 80 0.95 11.49 -6.51
N ILE A 81 -0.36 11.27 -6.40
CA ILE A 81 -1.07 11.36 -5.12
C ILE A 81 -0.51 10.35 -4.13
N CYS A 82 -0.36 9.08 -4.53
CA CYS A 82 0.22 8.05 -3.68
C CYS A 82 1.65 8.38 -3.22
N LEU A 83 2.48 8.91 -4.12
CA LEU A 83 3.83 9.32 -3.77
C LEU A 83 3.84 10.49 -2.78
N TYR A 84 2.95 11.48 -2.97
CA TYR A 84 2.79 12.59 -2.04
C TYR A 84 2.40 12.08 -0.65
N GLU A 85 1.44 11.18 -0.55
CA GLU A 85 1.00 10.59 0.71
C GLU A 85 2.11 9.79 1.42
N VAL A 86 2.94 9.07 0.66
CA VAL A 86 4.12 8.39 1.21
C VAL A 86 5.09 9.39 1.81
N LEU A 87 5.43 10.45 1.07
CA LEU A 87 6.37 11.48 1.55
C LEU A 87 5.82 12.23 2.77
N TRP A 88 4.53 12.55 2.75
CA TRP A 88 3.83 13.18 3.86
C TRP A 88 3.85 12.30 5.11
N SER A 89 3.47 11.03 4.98
CA SER A 89 3.49 10.05 6.07
C SER A 89 4.89 9.89 6.68
N PHE A 90 5.94 9.86 5.84
CA PHE A 90 7.32 9.84 6.32
C PHE A 90 7.70 11.10 7.11
N THR A 91 7.26 12.26 6.65
CA THR A 91 7.52 13.54 7.33
C THR A 91 6.86 13.57 8.70
N VAL A 92 5.59 13.18 8.78
CA VAL A 92 4.85 13.11 10.04
C VAL A 92 5.46 12.07 10.98
N LEU A 93 5.79 10.87 10.48
CA LEU A 93 6.43 9.82 11.28
C LEU A 93 7.77 10.29 11.89
N ASN A 94 8.62 10.96 11.10
CA ASN A 94 9.88 11.50 11.62
C ASN A 94 9.65 12.60 12.65
N ALA A 95 8.64 13.44 12.47
CA ALA A 95 8.29 14.48 13.44
C ALA A 95 7.82 13.87 14.77
N GLU A 96 6.96 12.84 14.73
CA GLU A 96 6.48 12.12 15.92
C GLU A 96 7.61 11.42 16.66
N ILE A 97 8.48 10.69 15.95
CA ILE A 97 9.66 10.03 16.54
C ILE A 97 10.54 11.07 17.24
N THR A 98 10.81 12.20 16.57
CA THR A 98 11.65 13.26 17.13
C THR A 98 10.99 13.89 18.36
N ALA A 99 9.71 14.15 18.33
CA ALA A 99 8.97 14.71 19.45
C ALA A 99 9.01 13.78 20.67
N GLN A 100 8.78 12.49 20.49
CA GLN A 100 8.85 11.52 21.58
C GLN A 100 10.27 11.34 22.12
N MET A 101 11.28 11.30 21.25
CA MET A 101 12.67 11.25 21.70
C MET A 101 13.04 12.46 22.57
N VAL A 102 12.53 13.65 22.26
CA VAL A 102 12.80 14.87 23.06
C VAL A 102 12.06 14.83 24.39
N LEU A 103 10.82 14.30 24.40
CA LEU A 103 9.99 14.27 25.61
C LEU A 103 10.41 13.15 26.57
N ASP A 104 10.66 11.96 26.07
CA ASP A 104 10.87 10.77 26.88
C ASP A 104 12.35 10.39 27.03
N GLY A 105 13.25 10.99 26.23
CA GLY A 105 14.68 10.69 26.22
C GLY A 105 15.01 9.28 25.67
N THR A 106 14.03 8.58 25.12
CA THR A 106 14.18 7.22 24.59
C THR A 106 13.62 7.12 23.17
N THR A 107 14.20 6.22 22.37
CA THR A 107 13.66 5.95 21.03
C THR A 107 12.32 5.21 21.15
N PRO A 108 11.22 5.73 20.62
CA PRO A 108 9.92 5.08 20.71
C PRO A 108 9.88 3.78 19.91
N ASP A 109 9.01 2.87 20.31
CA ASP A 109 8.66 1.69 19.51
C ASP A 109 7.86 2.13 18.27
N ILE A 110 8.50 2.08 17.11
CA ILE A 110 7.95 2.56 15.85
C ILE A 110 6.69 1.80 15.45
N ASP A 111 6.61 0.51 15.80
CA ASP A 111 5.44 -0.33 15.45
C ASP A 111 4.21 0.01 16.30
N ARG A 112 4.39 0.68 17.42
CA ARG A 112 3.33 1.12 18.33
C ARG A 112 2.98 2.61 18.22
N LEU A 113 3.67 3.34 17.36
CA LEU A 113 3.36 4.75 17.13
C LEU A 113 1.95 4.89 16.56
N ALA A 114 1.03 5.33 17.42
CA ALA A 114 -0.32 5.69 17.01
C ALA A 114 -0.27 7.02 16.26
N VAL A 115 -1.09 7.13 15.22
CA VAL A 115 -1.24 8.40 14.50
C VAL A 115 -2.13 9.33 15.30
N HIS A 116 -1.54 10.32 15.93
CA HIS A 116 -2.30 11.39 16.58
C HIS A 116 -2.63 12.54 15.61
N TYR A 117 -2.06 12.51 14.42
CA TYR A 117 -2.26 13.55 13.41
C TYR A 117 -2.76 12.93 12.09
N PRO A 118 -3.68 13.56 11.37
CA PRO A 118 -4.32 14.86 11.64
C PRO A 118 -5.51 14.81 12.63
N ASP A 119 -5.99 13.62 12.97
CA ASP A 119 -7.19 13.44 13.78
C ASP A 119 -6.95 12.36 14.84
N PRO A 120 -6.85 12.72 16.14
CA PRO A 120 -6.59 11.77 17.22
C PRO A 120 -7.71 10.72 17.39
N ASP A 121 -8.92 11.01 16.90
CA ASP A 121 -10.06 10.08 16.96
C ASP A 121 -10.00 9.03 15.82
N ARG A 122 -9.06 9.18 14.89
CA ARG A 122 -8.82 8.19 13.84
C ARG A 122 -7.49 7.49 14.09
N PRO A 123 -7.50 6.33 14.70
CA PRO A 123 -6.28 5.58 15.04
C PRO A 123 -5.68 4.91 13.80
N TRP A 124 -5.26 5.70 12.82
CA TRP A 124 -4.51 5.22 11.68
C TRP A 124 -3.04 5.16 12.06
N ASN A 125 -2.46 3.98 11.96
CA ASN A 125 -1.03 3.85 12.12
C ASN A 125 -0.32 4.39 10.87
N LEU A 126 0.64 5.32 11.06
CA LEU A 126 1.41 5.93 9.96
C LEU A 126 2.17 4.90 9.12
N ILE A 127 2.68 3.85 9.77
CA ILE A 127 3.38 2.75 9.09
C ILE A 127 2.43 2.01 8.16
N PHE A 128 1.20 1.73 8.63
CA PHE A 128 0.16 1.11 7.80
C PHE A 128 -0.18 1.98 6.59
N ALA A 129 -0.48 3.26 6.82
CA ALA A 129 -0.82 4.21 5.77
C ALA A 129 0.32 4.33 4.73
N THR A 130 1.57 4.48 5.20
CA THR A 130 2.75 4.56 4.32
C THR A 130 2.89 3.33 3.43
N LYS A 131 2.72 2.13 3.99
CA LYS A 131 2.83 0.88 3.23
C LYS A 131 1.74 0.76 2.16
N ILE A 132 0.49 1.11 2.48
CA ILE A 132 -0.63 1.06 1.53
C ILE A 132 -0.43 2.05 0.39
N TRP A 133 -0.04 3.29 0.69
CA TRP A 133 0.23 4.30 -0.34
C TRP A 133 1.44 3.93 -1.20
N LEU A 134 2.48 3.33 -0.62
CA LEU A 134 3.63 2.83 -1.38
C LEU A 134 3.23 1.74 -2.37
N VAL A 135 2.37 0.80 -1.96
CA VAL A 135 1.81 -0.23 -2.86
C VAL A 135 1.01 0.42 -3.99
N GLY A 136 0.14 1.37 -3.66
CA GLY A 136 -0.64 2.15 -4.64
C GLY A 136 0.26 2.85 -5.66
N PHE A 137 1.34 3.48 -5.20
CA PHE A 137 2.34 4.11 -6.07
C PHE A 137 3.01 3.09 -7.01
N ILE A 138 3.54 1.99 -6.49
CA ILE A 138 4.24 0.97 -7.29
C ILE A 138 3.31 0.40 -8.37
N ILE A 139 2.08 0.05 -8.01
CA ILE A 139 1.10 -0.53 -8.92
C ILE A 139 0.72 0.47 -10.01
N SER A 140 0.39 1.71 -9.65
CA SER A 140 -0.05 2.73 -10.61
C SER A 140 1.08 3.20 -11.52
N ALA A 141 2.29 3.38 -11.00
CA ALA A 141 3.47 3.73 -11.78
C ALA A 141 3.83 2.61 -12.77
N HIS A 142 3.78 1.34 -12.35
CA HIS A 142 4.02 0.20 -13.22
C HIS A 142 2.93 0.07 -14.29
N ALA A 143 1.64 0.27 -13.94
CA ALA A 143 0.54 0.28 -14.89
C ALA A 143 0.72 1.39 -15.95
N PHE A 144 1.09 2.59 -15.51
CA PHE A 144 1.40 3.70 -16.40
C PHE A 144 2.56 3.35 -17.35
N TYR A 145 3.66 2.79 -16.83
CA TYR A 145 4.78 2.35 -17.64
C TYR A 145 4.37 1.31 -18.69
N LEU A 146 3.59 0.30 -18.28
CA LEU A 146 3.08 -0.71 -19.23
C LEU A 146 2.18 -0.10 -20.30
N SER A 147 1.38 0.90 -19.96
CA SER A 147 0.48 1.57 -20.90
C SER A 147 1.22 2.32 -22.03
N LYS A 148 2.49 2.67 -21.80
CA LYS A 148 3.36 3.34 -22.80
C LYS A 148 4.12 2.37 -23.71
N LYS A 149 4.21 1.09 -23.36
CA LYS A 149 4.93 0.12 -24.21
C LYS A 149 4.20 -0.05 -25.53
N PRO A 150 4.93 0.04 -26.67
CA PRO A 150 4.35 -0.27 -27.97
C PRO A 150 3.81 -1.71 -27.93
N ARG A 151 2.57 -1.88 -28.34
CA ARG A 151 1.97 -3.21 -28.47
C ARG A 151 2.55 -3.86 -29.71
N LYS A 152 3.02 -5.09 -29.58
CA LYS A 152 3.24 -5.93 -30.75
C LYS A 152 1.89 -6.13 -31.40
N THR A 153 1.77 -5.72 -32.65
CA THR A 153 0.60 -6.02 -33.50
C THR A 153 0.52 -7.53 -33.69
N LEU A 154 -0.66 -8.05 -33.92
CA LEU A 154 -0.85 -9.49 -34.19
C LEU A 154 0.00 -9.96 -35.38
N GLU A 155 0.30 -9.07 -36.31
CA GLU A 155 1.21 -9.28 -37.45
C GLU A 155 2.67 -9.59 -37.06
N ASP A 156 3.13 -9.12 -35.89
CA ASP A 156 4.48 -9.42 -35.37
C ASP A 156 4.57 -10.81 -34.68
N LEU A 157 3.47 -11.54 -34.61
CA LEU A 157 3.37 -12.84 -33.94
C LEU A 157 3.18 -14.01 -34.93
N GLU A 158 3.01 -13.73 -36.21
CA GLU A 158 3.06 -14.77 -37.26
C GLU A 158 4.51 -15.04 -37.65
N PRO A 159 4.94 -16.32 -37.62
CA PRO A 159 6.29 -16.71 -38.00
C PRO A 159 6.52 -16.62 -39.51
#